data_c2231bf2d5397ccaf1962fd7a4874b79
#
_entry.id   c2231bf2d5397ccaf1962fd7a4874b79
#
_cell.length_a   1.000
_cell.length_b   1.000
_cell.length_c   1.000
_cell.angle_alpha   90.00
_cell.angle_beta   90.00
_cell.angle_gamma   90.00
#
_symmetry.space_group_name_H-M   'P 1'
#
loop_
_entity.id
_entity.type
_entity.pdbx_description
1 polymer ?
#
loop_
_entity_poly.entity_id
_entity_poly.type
_entity_poly.pdbx_seq_one_letter_code
_entity_poly.pdbx_strand_id
1 'polypeptide(L)'
;MSEAVSPAASEEHVSASRTAKFETRLKARYAQERRFKMLGLGAISFSVAVLILLLGNMTLNGVGGFQRAELAVEIDFVQSGLQTPAAGSTAAETMRSLDSQGLRSFVYGAAQQSLGVQGAEELNNEAWREVAGIIHTNPSILTRKEMVYLPASADLSSGYSGEGSQEMRDLARELESQGVLDTNLDWGFLERSDATDPQLAGIWGALKGSVLTMLVTFVLAFPIGIMAALYLEEYAPKNRWTDFLEVSINNLAAVPSIIFGLLGLFFLMTAFPTLRSTPVIAGITLALMTMPVIVISGRNAIKAVPPSIRDGALAVGASPVQVVFHHVLPLALPGMLTGTIIGMARALGETAPLILIGLRAFVATPPEGFTSAATVLPVQIFLWSDEIDRGFVERTSAAIIVLLIVLLLMNGVAIYLRNKFEKSW
;
A
#
# COMPACT_ATOMS: atom_id res chain seq x y z
N MET A 1 -27.15 83.67 33.21
CA MET A 1 -26.25 82.72 33.84
C MET A 1 -25.93 81.65 32.79
N SER A 2 -24.78 81.74 32.17
CA SER A 2 -24.31 80.77 31.20
C SER A 2 -23.30 79.83 31.91
N GLU A 3 -23.70 78.59 32.20
CA GLU A 3 -22.79 77.59 32.69
C GLU A 3 -21.71 77.26 31.65
N ALA A 4 -20.50 77.69 31.93
CA ALA A 4 -19.35 77.29 31.12
C ALA A 4 -19.00 75.84 31.49
N VAL A 5 -19.33 74.88 30.60
CA VAL A 5 -18.90 73.49 30.72
C VAL A 5 -17.35 73.44 30.59
N SER A 6 -16.71 72.96 31.66
CA SER A 6 -15.26 72.85 31.77
C SER A 6 -14.69 71.96 30.64
N PRO A 7 -13.68 72.39 29.89
CA PRO A 7 -13.06 71.62 28.78
C PRO A 7 -12.48 70.27 29.23
N ALA A 8 -12.10 70.09 30.49
CA ALA A 8 -11.63 68.81 31.06
C ALA A 8 -12.68 67.70 31.07
N ALA A 9 -13.97 68.05 31.33
CA ALA A 9 -15.04 67.04 31.35
C ALA A 9 -15.41 66.53 29.92
N SER A 10 -15.19 67.34 28.89
CA SER A 10 -15.40 66.93 27.50
C SER A 10 -14.29 66.00 26.97
N GLU A 11 -13.04 66.19 27.40
CA GLU A 11 -11.91 65.31 27.03
C GLU A 11 -12.00 63.95 27.70
N GLU A 12 -12.40 63.85 28.97
CA GLU A 12 -12.64 62.58 29.68
C GLU A 12 -13.78 61.78 29.03
N HIS A 13 -14.88 62.40 28.65
CA HIS A 13 -15.99 61.73 27.95
C HIS A 13 -15.62 61.23 26.58
N VAL A 14 -14.78 61.95 25.83
CA VAL A 14 -14.30 61.55 24.51
C VAL A 14 -13.29 60.41 24.63
N SER A 15 -12.43 60.40 25.63
CA SER A 15 -11.46 59.31 25.88
C SER A 15 -12.18 58.02 26.32
N ALA A 16 -13.13 58.09 27.23
CA ALA A 16 -13.95 56.96 27.69
C ALA A 16 -14.76 56.33 26.54
N SER A 17 -15.34 57.16 25.65
CA SER A 17 -16.04 56.69 24.43
C SER A 17 -15.12 55.98 23.43
N ARG A 18 -13.89 56.47 23.26
CA ARG A 18 -12.88 55.84 22.39
C ARG A 18 -12.44 54.46 22.93
N THR A 19 -12.20 54.38 24.23
CA THR A 19 -11.80 53.13 24.91
C THR A 19 -12.95 52.10 24.83
N ALA A 20 -14.20 52.48 25.09
CA ALA A 20 -15.35 51.58 24.97
C ALA A 20 -15.54 51.06 23.52
N LYS A 21 -15.36 51.91 22.49
CA LYS A 21 -15.41 51.51 21.07
C LYS A 21 -14.26 50.58 20.72
N PHE A 22 -13.07 50.80 21.26
CA PHE A 22 -11.91 49.92 21.06
C PHE A 22 -12.15 48.54 21.68
N GLU A 23 -12.63 48.46 22.93
CA GLU A 23 -12.95 47.20 23.59
C GLU A 23 -14.02 46.40 22.84
N THR A 24 -15.07 47.08 22.36
CA THR A 24 -16.14 46.43 21.56
C THR A 24 -15.59 45.85 20.27
N ARG A 25 -14.70 46.57 19.56
CA ARG A 25 -14.04 46.07 18.36
C ARG A 25 -13.09 44.92 18.67
N LEU A 26 -12.39 44.98 19.80
CA LEU A 26 -11.50 43.91 20.25
C LEU A 26 -12.28 42.62 20.55
N LYS A 27 -13.38 42.73 21.30
CA LYS A 27 -14.29 41.61 21.61
C LYS A 27 -14.87 40.99 20.30
N ALA A 28 -15.27 41.84 19.34
CA ALA A 28 -15.77 41.36 18.04
C ALA A 28 -14.69 40.58 17.25
N ARG A 29 -13.43 41.06 17.26
CA ARG A 29 -12.30 40.35 16.63
C ARG A 29 -12.01 39.01 17.29
N TYR A 30 -11.96 38.96 18.62
CA TYR A 30 -11.78 37.67 19.32
C TYR A 30 -12.95 36.70 19.09
N ALA A 31 -14.19 37.21 19.03
CA ALA A 31 -15.33 36.37 18.69
C ALA A 31 -15.25 35.82 17.25
N GLN A 32 -14.77 36.62 16.31
CA GLN A 32 -14.56 36.20 14.91
C GLN A 32 -13.40 35.17 14.80
N GLU A 33 -12.30 35.40 15.50
CA GLU A 33 -11.17 34.45 15.59
C GLU A 33 -11.62 33.13 16.22
N ARG A 34 -12.40 33.16 17.31
CA ARG A 34 -12.92 31.94 17.92
C ARG A 34 -13.85 31.18 16.98
N ARG A 35 -14.72 31.87 16.24
CA ARG A 35 -15.59 31.25 15.21
C ARG A 35 -14.74 30.59 14.14
N PHE A 36 -13.71 31.27 13.64
CA PHE A 36 -12.80 30.70 12.63
C PHE A 36 -12.04 29.47 13.14
N LYS A 37 -11.53 29.52 14.38
CA LYS A 37 -10.91 28.36 15.04
C LYS A 37 -11.89 27.18 15.19
N MET A 38 -13.13 27.46 15.56
CA MET A 38 -14.18 26.43 15.69
C MET A 38 -14.55 25.82 14.32
N LEU A 39 -14.62 26.63 13.27
CA LEU A 39 -14.85 26.14 11.90
C LEU A 39 -13.68 25.25 11.42
N GLY A 40 -12.45 25.69 11.68
CA GLY A 40 -11.26 24.89 11.37
C GLY A 40 -11.23 23.56 12.13
N LEU A 41 -11.53 23.59 13.44
CA LEU A 41 -11.64 22.37 14.24
C LEU A 41 -12.77 21.47 13.74
N GLY A 42 -13.92 22.04 13.39
CA GLY A 42 -15.05 21.31 12.82
C GLY A 42 -14.68 20.62 11.50
N ALA A 43 -13.95 21.30 10.60
CA ALA A 43 -13.50 20.73 9.35
C ALA A 43 -12.53 19.54 9.56
N ILE A 44 -11.57 19.71 10.50
CA ILE A 44 -10.64 18.61 10.86
C ILE A 44 -11.41 17.44 11.46
N SER A 45 -12.31 17.68 12.41
CA SER A 45 -13.13 16.65 13.06
C SER A 45 -14.00 15.90 12.04
N PHE A 46 -14.58 16.61 11.07
CA PHE A 46 -15.35 16.01 9.99
C PHE A 46 -14.47 15.10 9.10
N SER A 47 -13.30 15.58 8.70
CA SER A 47 -12.36 14.77 7.90
C SER A 47 -11.91 13.50 8.64
N VAL A 48 -11.62 13.62 9.94
CA VAL A 48 -11.26 12.48 10.79
C VAL A 48 -12.43 11.49 10.94
N ALA A 49 -13.65 12.01 11.12
CA ALA A 49 -14.85 11.17 11.24
C ALA A 49 -15.11 10.37 9.94
N VAL A 50 -14.98 11.02 8.77
CA VAL A 50 -15.11 10.34 7.47
C VAL A 50 -14.02 9.28 7.31
N LEU A 51 -12.77 9.59 7.68
CA LEU A 51 -11.68 8.62 7.63
C LEU A 51 -11.95 7.41 8.54
N ILE A 52 -12.41 7.63 9.77
CA ILE A 52 -12.76 6.54 10.71
C ILE A 52 -13.90 5.70 10.16
N LEU A 53 -14.92 6.31 9.55
CA LEU A 53 -16.01 5.58 8.92
C LEU A 53 -15.54 4.70 7.76
N LEU A 54 -14.69 5.23 6.90
CA LEU A 54 -14.13 4.48 5.77
C LEU A 54 -13.26 3.31 6.25
N LEU A 55 -12.33 3.59 7.17
CA LEU A 55 -11.46 2.54 7.74
C LEU A 55 -12.28 1.50 8.53
N GLY A 56 -13.30 1.93 9.26
CA GLY A 56 -14.20 1.05 9.99
C GLY A 56 -14.96 0.10 9.06
N ASN A 57 -15.57 0.64 8.00
CA ASN A 57 -16.27 -0.15 7.00
C ASN A 57 -15.33 -1.13 6.29
N MET A 58 -14.13 -0.67 5.91
CA MET A 58 -13.12 -1.53 5.30
C MET A 58 -12.63 -2.63 6.25
N THR A 59 -12.47 -2.33 7.54
CA THR A 59 -12.06 -3.33 8.53
C THR A 59 -13.14 -4.38 8.74
N LEU A 60 -14.40 -3.96 8.84
CA LEU A 60 -15.53 -4.87 9.01
C LEU A 60 -15.66 -5.84 7.82
N ASN A 61 -15.53 -5.34 6.59
CA ASN A 61 -15.60 -6.18 5.39
C ASN A 61 -14.29 -6.95 5.15
N GLY A 62 -13.15 -6.40 5.57
CA GLY A 62 -11.85 -7.01 5.32
C GLY A 62 -11.48 -8.12 6.29
N VAL A 63 -12.08 -8.18 7.49
CA VAL A 63 -11.83 -9.28 8.43
C VAL A 63 -12.28 -10.62 7.83
N GLY A 64 -13.42 -10.64 7.12
CA GLY A 64 -13.88 -11.82 6.36
C GLY A 64 -12.85 -12.28 5.33
N GLY A 65 -12.16 -11.35 4.66
CA GLY A 65 -11.13 -11.69 3.66
C GLY A 65 -9.84 -12.32 4.22
N PHE A 66 -9.62 -12.27 5.53
CA PHE A 66 -8.55 -13.02 6.21
C PHE A 66 -9.03 -14.38 6.72
N GLN A 67 -10.30 -14.69 6.57
CA GLN A 67 -10.89 -15.96 6.95
C GLN A 67 -11.19 -16.78 5.70
N ARG A 68 -11.26 -18.09 5.88
CA ARG A 68 -11.63 -19.03 4.83
C ARG A 68 -12.58 -20.06 5.42
N ALA A 69 -13.66 -20.31 4.69
CA ALA A 69 -14.54 -21.41 5.01
C ALA A 69 -13.87 -22.73 4.60
N GLU A 70 -13.79 -23.66 5.52
CA GLU A 70 -13.12 -24.95 5.36
C GLU A 70 -14.07 -26.08 5.72
N LEU A 71 -14.02 -27.14 4.89
CA LEU A 71 -14.77 -28.38 5.11
C LEU A 71 -13.82 -29.41 5.75
N ALA A 72 -14.25 -29.99 6.86
CA ALA A 72 -13.53 -31.07 7.53
C ALA A 72 -13.78 -32.39 6.80
N VAL A 73 -12.77 -32.88 6.09
CA VAL A 73 -12.83 -34.13 5.32
C VAL A 73 -11.95 -35.19 5.98
N GLU A 74 -12.53 -36.32 6.35
CA GLU A 74 -11.76 -37.47 6.83
C GLU A 74 -11.17 -38.23 5.64
N ILE A 75 -9.86 -38.25 5.52
CA ILE A 75 -9.13 -38.89 4.41
C ILE A 75 -8.36 -40.10 4.94
N ASP A 76 -8.68 -41.25 4.40
CA ASP A 76 -7.94 -42.49 4.64
C ASP A 76 -6.79 -42.66 3.63
N PHE A 77 -5.65 -42.06 3.94
CA PHE A 77 -4.50 -42.10 3.04
C PHE A 77 -3.92 -43.52 2.86
N VAL A 78 -4.19 -44.44 3.78
CA VAL A 78 -3.70 -45.84 3.65
C VAL A 78 -4.29 -46.51 2.41
N GLN A 79 -5.53 -46.16 2.06
CA GLN A 79 -6.23 -46.70 0.89
C GLN A 79 -5.93 -45.94 -0.40
N SER A 80 -5.17 -44.86 -0.34
CA SER A 80 -4.88 -44.00 -1.53
C SER A 80 -4.05 -44.68 -2.59
N GLY A 81 -3.19 -45.60 -2.22
CA GLY A 81 -2.17 -46.17 -3.13
C GLY A 81 -1.14 -45.19 -3.65
N LEU A 82 -1.10 -43.97 -3.11
CA LEU A 82 -0.18 -42.92 -3.52
C LEU A 82 1.25 -43.24 -3.05
N GLN A 83 2.23 -42.95 -3.88
CA GLN A 83 3.62 -43.15 -3.57
C GLN A 83 4.22 -41.92 -2.90
N THR A 84 5.09 -42.14 -1.91
CA THR A 84 5.82 -41.07 -1.28
C THR A 84 6.64 -40.26 -2.29
N PRO A 85 6.57 -38.92 -2.25
CA PRO A 85 7.37 -38.08 -3.14
C PRO A 85 8.86 -38.37 -3.03
N ALA A 86 9.59 -38.23 -4.14
CA ALA A 86 11.04 -38.43 -4.14
C ALA A 86 11.73 -37.44 -3.19
N ALA A 87 12.74 -37.92 -2.44
CA ALA A 87 13.48 -37.05 -1.54
C ALA A 87 14.19 -35.91 -2.32
N GLY A 88 13.93 -34.67 -1.90
CA GLY A 88 14.48 -33.47 -2.55
C GLY A 88 13.67 -32.95 -3.75
N SER A 89 12.48 -33.52 -4.07
CA SER A 89 11.58 -32.95 -5.06
C SER A 89 11.06 -31.59 -4.61
N THR A 90 10.86 -30.68 -5.57
CA THR A 90 10.20 -29.38 -5.31
C THR A 90 8.70 -29.60 -5.09
N ALA A 91 8.03 -28.64 -4.43
CA ALA A 91 6.59 -28.68 -4.24
C ALA A 91 5.82 -28.82 -5.58
N ALA A 92 6.28 -28.17 -6.64
CA ALA A 92 5.67 -28.26 -7.97
C ALA A 92 5.84 -29.63 -8.63
N GLU A 93 6.98 -30.30 -8.43
CA GLU A 93 7.23 -31.66 -8.92
C GLU A 93 6.42 -32.67 -8.14
N THR A 94 6.34 -32.52 -6.80
CA THR A 94 5.48 -33.35 -5.94
C THR A 94 4.01 -33.25 -6.36
N MET A 95 3.53 -32.03 -6.57
CA MET A 95 2.14 -31.79 -7.00
C MET A 95 1.83 -32.47 -8.34
N ARG A 96 2.69 -32.32 -9.35
CA ARG A 96 2.52 -32.99 -10.66
C ARG A 96 2.56 -34.51 -10.56
N SER A 97 3.46 -35.04 -9.73
CA SER A 97 3.58 -36.47 -9.49
C SER A 97 2.31 -37.05 -8.83
N LEU A 98 1.81 -36.38 -7.80
CA LEU A 98 0.60 -36.82 -7.09
C LEU A 98 -0.69 -36.66 -7.93
N ASP A 99 -0.78 -35.62 -8.77
CA ASP A 99 -1.87 -35.44 -9.72
C ASP A 99 -1.91 -36.59 -10.74
N SER A 100 -0.74 -36.96 -11.30
CA SER A 100 -0.62 -38.10 -12.22
C SER A 100 -0.96 -39.47 -11.57
N GLN A 101 -0.85 -39.58 -10.26
CA GLN A 101 -1.24 -40.75 -9.47
C GLN A 101 -2.73 -40.76 -9.09
N GLY A 102 -3.49 -39.72 -9.46
CA GLY A 102 -4.92 -39.65 -9.23
C GLY A 102 -5.33 -39.02 -7.88
N LEU A 103 -4.45 -38.23 -7.24
CA LEU A 103 -4.74 -37.56 -5.98
C LEU A 103 -6.04 -36.74 -6.03
N ARG A 104 -6.31 -36.03 -7.13
CA ARG A 104 -7.52 -35.25 -7.31
C ARG A 104 -8.76 -36.13 -7.11
N SER A 105 -8.89 -37.22 -7.86
CA SER A 105 -10.06 -38.14 -7.77
C SER A 105 -10.16 -38.79 -6.40
N PHE A 106 -9.03 -39.09 -5.77
CA PHE A 106 -8.99 -39.66 -4.43
C PHE A 106 -9.53 -38.68 -3.37
N VAL A 107 -9.12 -37.42 -3.40
CA VAL A 107 -9.61 -36.39 -2.44
C VAL A 107 -11.11 -36.16 -2.60
N TYR A 108 -11.63 -36.07 -3.83
CA TYR A 108 -13.07 -35.93 -4.06
C TYR A 108 -13.85 -37.18 -3.66
N GLY A 109 -13.30 -38.36 -3.88
CA GLY A 109 -13.91 -39.59 -3.40
C GLY A 109 -13.99 -39.66 -1.88
N ALA A 110 -12.94 -39.24 -1.18
CA ALA A 110 -12.94 -39.14 0.27
C ALA A 110 -13.96 -38.09 0.78
N ALA A 111 -14.05 -36.93 0.10
CA ALA A 111 -15.04 -35.93 0.42
C ALA A 111 -16.49 -36.47 0.25
N GLN A 112 -16.80 -37.20 -0.81
CA GLN A 112 -18.10 -37.81 -0.99
C GLN A 112 -18.45 -38.81 0.11
N GLN A 113 -17.46 -39.54 0.60
CA GLN A 113 -17.68 -40.49 1.72
C GLN A 113 -17.91 -39.79 3.06
N SER A 114 -17.20 -38.66 3.28
CA SER A 114 -17.23 -37.90 4.54
C SER A 114 -18.41 -36.93 4.61
N LEU A 115 -18.71 -36.21 3.51
CA LEU A 115 -19.67 -35.10 3.45
C LEU A 115 -20.98 -35.43 2.72
N GLY A 116 -21.04 -36.60 2.06
CA GLY A 116 -22.11 -36.91 1.10
C GLY A 116 -21.88 -36.22 -0.25
N VAL A 117 -22.79 -36.47 -1.21
CA VAL A 117 -22.64 -35.93 -2.57
C VAL A 117 -22.74 -34.42 -2.61
N GLN A 118 -23.73 -33.83 -1.95
CA GLN A 118 -23.94 -32.37 -1.93
C GLN A 118 -22.78 -31.63 -1.25
N GLY A 119 -22.28 -32.12 -0.10
CA GLY A 119 -21.17 -31.50 0.59
C GLY A 119 -19.85 -31.62 -0.20
N ALA A 120 -19.66 -32.70 -0.96
CA ALA A 120 -18.48 -32.87 -1.81
C ALA A 120 -18.50 -31.99 -3.06
N GLU A 121 -19.68 -31.67 -3.62
CA GLU A 121 -19.81 -30.72 -4.73
C GLU A 121 -19.40 -29.29 -4.32
N GLU A 122 -19.53 -28.96 -3.03
CA GLU A 122 -19.15 -27.68 -2.47
C GLU A 122 -17.68 -27.65 -1.97
N LEU A 123 -16.89 -28.66 -2.26
CA LEU A 123 -15.46 -28.60 -2.07
C LEU A 123 -14.81 -27.81 -3.20
N ASN A 124 -13.86 -26.93 -2.88
CA ASN A 124 -13.12 -26.17 -3.88
C ASN A 124 -12.44 -27.09 -4.91
N ASN A 125 -12.55 -26.76 -6.18
CA ASN A 125 -12.00 -27.54 -7.30
C ASN A 125 -10.46 -27.75 -7.26
N GLU A 126 -9.76 -26.97 -6.48
CA GLU A 126 -8.31 -27.03 -6.33
C GLU A 126 -7.89 -27.51 -4.93
N ALA A 127 -8.84 -27.95 -4.08
CA ALA A 127 -8.59 -28.40 -2.71
C ALA A 127 -7.54 -29.52 -2.62
N TRP A 128 -7.48 -30.38 -3.63
CA TRP A 128 -6.47 -31.44 -3.75
C TRP A 128 -5.03 -30.93 -3.73
N ARG A 129 -4.78 -29.67 -4.15
CA ARG A 129 -3.44 -29.04 -4.10
C ARG A 129 -2.96 -28.80 -2.67
N GLU A 130 -3.87 -28.49 -1.76
CA GLU A 130 -3.52 -28.36 -0.35
C GLU A 130 -3.13 -29.72 0.23
N VAL A 131 -3.87 -30.75 -0.12
CA VAL A 131 -3.50 -32.13 0.26
C VAL A 131 -2.12 -32.50 -0.28
N ALA A 132 -1.82 -32.13 -1.55
CA ALA A 132 -0.50 -32.33 -2.14
C ALA A 132 0.60 -31.58 -1.38
N GLY A 133 0.32 -30.34 -0.93
CA GLY A 133 1.21 -29.54 -0.09
C GLY A 133 1.48 -30.18 1.28
N ILE A 134 0.42 -30.70 1.92
CA ILE A 134 0.53 -31.44 3.19
C ILE A 134 1.40 -32.69 3.00
N ILE A 135 1.19 -33.47 1.95
CA ILE A 135 1.98 -34.67 1.64
C ILE A 135 3.43 -34.30 1.35
N HIS A 136 3.69 -33.18 0.66
CA HIS A 136 5.06 -32.70 0.40
C HIS A 136 5.79 -32.36 1.70
N THR A 137 5.11 -31.65 2.62
CA THR A 137 5.69 -31.20 3.90
C THR A 137 5.82 -32.37 4.89
N ASN A 138 4.85 -33.26 4.90
CA ASN A 138 4.77 -34.39 5.83
C ASN A 138 4.35 -35.69 5.09
N PRO A 139 5.28 -36.38 4.41
CA PRO A 139 4.96 -37.61 3.69
C PRO A 139 4.42 -38.75 4.56
N SER A 140 4.64 -38.70 5.88
CA SER A 140 4.16 -39.73 6.82
C SER A 140 2.63 -39.77 6.94
N ILE A 141 1.92 -38.73 6.47
CA ILE A 141 0.45 -38.69 6.43
C ILE A 141 -0.12 -39.86 5.57
N LEU A 142 0.61 -40.32 4.57
CA LEU A 142 0.21 -41.42 3.70
C LEU A 142 0.00 -42.79 4.43
N THR A 143 0.44 -42.88 5.71
CA THR A 143 0.35 -44.10 6.51
C THR A 143 -0.82 -44.14 7.50
N ARG A 144 -1.66 -43.11 7.51
CA ARG A 144 -2.76 -42.96 8.51
C ARG A 144 -4.02 -42.32 7.93
N LYS A 145 -5.08 -42.43 8.69
CA LYS A 145 -6.30 -41.62 8.51
C LYS A 145 -6.11 -40.29 9.21
N GLU A 146 -6.54 -39.22 8.55
CA GLU A 146 -6.44 -37.88 9.14
C GLU A 146 -7.62 -37.01 8.70
N MET A 147 -8.10 -36.18 9.62
CA MET A 147 -9.05 -35.12 9.30
C MET A 147 -8.27 -33.96 8.66
N VAL A 148 -8.65 -33.59 7.45
CA VAL A 148 -8.01 -32.50 6.71
C VAL A 148 -9.06 -31.43 6.47
N TYR A 149 -8.72 -30.19 6.80
CA TYR A 149 -9.56 -29.03 6.55
C TYR A 149 -9.24 -28.50 5.15
N LEU A 150 -10.22 -28.54 4.27
CA LEU A 150 -10.06 -28.19 2.87
C LEU A 150 -10.95 -27.00 2.50
N PRO A 151 -10.49 -26.11 1.59
CA PRO A 151 -11.27 -24.94 1.24
C PRO A 151 -12.62 -25.32 0.63
N ALA A 152 -13.67 -24.64 1.10
CA ALA A 152 -15.01 -24.74 0.53
C ALA A 152 -15.08 -24.00 -0.82
N SER A 153 -16.14 -24.25 -1.59
CA SER A 153 -16.44 -23.50 -2.81
C SER A 153 -16.68 -22.01 -2.49
N ALA A 154 -16.55 -21.15 -3.51
CA ALA A 154 -16.87 -19.72 -3.37
C ALA A 154 -18.34 -19.51 -3.04
N ASP A 155 -19.24 -20.35 -3.60
CA ASP A 155 -20.68 -20.28 -3.37
C ASP A 155 -21.05 -20.65 -1.94
N LEU A 156 -20.49 -21.74 -1.39
CA LEU A 156 -20.71 -22.13 -0.01
C LEU A 156 -20.12 -21.11 0.98
N SER A 157 -18.94 -20.56 0.68
CA SER A 157 -18.32 -19.50 1.48
C SER A 157 -19.19 -18.25 1.53
N SER A 158 -19.75 -17.82 0.39
CA SER A 158 -20.71 -16.72 0.31
C SER A 158 -22.01 -17.02 1.06
N GLY A 159 -22.46 -18.28 1.03
CA GLY A 159 -23.60 -18.76 1.82
C GLY A 159 -23.35 -18.65 3.32
N TYR A 160 -22.18 -19.04 3.77
CA TYR A 160 -21.73 -18.94 5.16
C TYR A 160 -21.65 -17.50 5.64
N SER A 161 -21.09 -16.58 4.83
CA SER A 161 -21.02 -15.13 5.11
C SER A 161 -22.41 -14.45 5.08
N GLY A 162 -23.48 -15.18 4.67
CA GLY A 162 -24.85 -14.65 4.59
C GLY A 162 -25.17 -13.90 3.30
N GLU A 163 -24.23 -13.79 2.36
CA GLU A 163 -24.38 -13.06 1.08
C GLU A 163 -24.80 -13.97 -0.09
N GLY A 164 -24.68 -15.29 0.06
CA GLY A 164 -25.02 -16.29 -0.95
C GLY A 164 -26.52 -16.47 -1.20
N SER A 165 -26.88 -17.40 -2.11
CA SER A 165 -28.26 -17.82 -2.35
C SER A 165 -28.88 -18.40 -1.07
N GLN A 166 -30.24 -18.44 -1.01
CA GLN A 166 -30.93 -19.04 0.16
C GLN A 166 -30.53 -20.50 0.36
N GLU A 167 -30.38 -21.23 -0.75
CA GLU A 167 -29.98 -22.63 -0.75
C GLU A 167 -28.59 -22.82 -0.13
N MET A 168 -27.61 -22.01 -0.53
CA MET A 168 -26.25 -22.05 0.02
C MET A 168 -26.20 -21.65 1.50
N ARG A 169 -27.02 -20.68 1.91
CA ARG A 169 -27.12 -20.32 3.34
C ARG A 169 -27.72 -21.44 4.20
N ASP A 170 -28.68 -22.15 3.67
CA ASP A 170 -29.31 -23.24 4.39
C ASP A 170 -28.34 -24.44 4.46
N LEU A 171 -27.66 -24.78 3.36
CA LEU A 171 -26.62 -25.81 3.33
C LEU A 171 -25.43 -25.45 4.25
N ALA A 172 -24.97 -24.20 4.26
CA ALA A 172 -23.91 -23.78 5.15
C ALA A 172 -24.27 -23.95 6.62
N ARG A 173 -25.51 -23.58 7.02
CA ARG A 173 -25.99 -23.80 8.40
C ARG A 173 -26.10 -25.28 8.75
N GLU A 174 -26.52 -26.12 7.80
CA GLU A 174 -26.59 -27.56 8.00
C GLU A 174 -25.21 -28.15 8.27
N LEU A 175 -24.23 -27.86 7.41
CA LEU A 175 -22.85 -28.32 7.54
C LEU A 175 -22.17 -27.77 8.80
N GLU A 176 -22.43 -26.50 9.15
CA GLU A 176 -21.96 -25.89 10.40
C GLU A 176 -22.56 -26.62 11.63
N SER A 177 -23.87 -26.91 11.62
CA SER A 177 -24.52 -27.61 12.71
C SER A 177 -24.01 -29.05 12.92
N GLN A 178 -23.53 -29.68 11.86
CA GLN A 178 -22.85 -30.98 11.88
C GLN A 178 -21.38 -30.89 12.33
N GLY A 179 -20.83 -29.68 12.50
CA GLY A 179 -19.43 -29.44 12.85
C GLY A 179 -18.45 -29.76 11.73
N VAL A 180 -18.92 -29.76 10.48
CA VAL A 180 -18.12 -30.09 9.28
C VAL A 180 -17.65 -28.86 8.56
N LEU A 181 -18.40 -27.76 8.65
CA LEU A 181 -18.01 -26.46 8.10
C LEU A 181 -17.58 -25.52 9.23
N ASP A 182 -16.39 -24.94 9.11
CA ASP A 182 -15.86 -23.97 10.05
C ASP A 182 -15.09 -22.88 9.31
N THR A 183 -14.84 -21.76 9.98
CA THR A 183 -14.02 -20.68 9.45
C THR A 183 -12.72 -20.57 10.21
N ASN A 184 -11.62 -20.65 9.47
CA ASN A 184 -10.29 -20.52 10.03
C ASN A 184 -9.56 -19.31 9.45
N LEU A 185 -8.56 -18.81 10.18
CA LEU A 185 -7.71 -17.72 9.72
C LEU A 185 -6.84 -18.25 8.56
N ASP A 186 -7.02 -17.67 7.39
CA ASP A 186 -6.28 -18.05 6.17
C ASP A 186 -4.88 -17.41 6.13
N TRP A 187 -3.94 -18.01 6.83
CA TRP A 187 -2.53 -17.59 6.76
C TRP A 187 -1.96 -17.69 5.33
N GLY A 188 -2.48 -18.65 4.54
CA GLY A 188 -2.13 -18.82 3.15
C GLY A 188 -2.42 -17.58 2.30
N PHE A 189 -3.39 -16.74 2.67
CA PHE A 189 -3.64 -15.45 2.02
C PHE A 189 -2.40 -14.55 1.99
N LEU A 190 -1.59 -14.57 3.04
CA LEU A 190 -0.35 -13.78 3.13
C LEU A 190 0.84 -14.45 2.44
N GLU A 191 0.79 -15.76 2.15
CA GLU A 191 1.90 -16.54 1.61
C GLU A 191 1.71 -16.94 0.16
N ARG A 192 0.45 -17.09 -0.29
CA ARG A 192 0.11 -17.43 -1.67
C ARG A 192 0.20 -16.21 -2.59
N SER A 193 0.33 -16.48 -3.87
CA SER A 193 0.20 -15.48 -4.93
C SER A 193 -1.23 -15.45 -5.48
N ASP A 194 -1.43 -14.74 -6.58
CA ASP A 194 -2.72 -14.59 -7.22
C ASP A 194 -3.29 -15.93 -7.72
N ALA A 195 -4.61 -16.08 -7.65
CA ALA A 195 -5.35 -17.22 -8.16
C ALA A 195 -6.67 -16.74 -8.77
N THR A 196 -7.24 -17.56 -9.64
CA THR A 196 -8.55 -17.31 -10.25
C THR A 196 -9.71 -17.57 -9.30
N ASP A 197 -9.46 -18.30 -8.23
CA ASP A 197 -10.42 -18.62 -7.18
C ASP A 197 -10.13 -17.76 -5.93
N PRO A 198 -11.10 -17.03 -5.40
CA PRO A 198 -10.89 -16.15 -4.25
C PRO A 198 -10.45 -16.90 -2.99
N GLN A 199 -10.83 -18.18 -2.83
CA GLN A 199 -10.44 -18.99 -1.65
C GLN A 199 -8.95 -19.38 -1.68
N LEU A 200 -8.34 -19.38 -2.86
CA LEU A 200 -6.94 -19.72 -3.08
C LEU A 200 -6.07 -18.49 -3.34
N ALA A 201 -6.70 -17.36 -3.62
CA ALA A 201 -6.00 -16.12 -3.93
C ALA A 201 -5.20 -15.61 -2.71
N GLY A 202 -3.99 -15.12 -2.98
CA GLY A 202 -3.11 -14.55 -1.98
C GLY A 202 -2.38 -13.31 -2.50
N ILE A 203 -1.71 -12.61 -1.60
CA ILE A 203 -1.10 -11.29 -1.86
C ILE A 203 0.43 -11.28 -1.90
N TRP A 204 1.08 -12.41 -1.58
CA TRP A 204 2.55 -12.43 -1.45
C TRP A 204 3.28 -12.01 -2.73
N GLY A 205 2.80 -12.48 -3.89
CA GLY A 205 3.36 -12.09 -5.19
C GLY A 205 3.31 -10.58 -5.42
N ALA A 206 2.16 -9.97 -5.16
CA ALA A 206 1.95 -8.53 -5.30
C ALA A 206 2.72 -7.72 -4.25
N LEU A 207 2.81 -8.21 -3.01
CA LEU A 207 3.58 -7.59 -1.94
C LEU A 207 5.07 -7.57 -2.29
N LYS A 208 5.64 -8.70 -2.68
CA LYS A 208 7.04 -8.82 -3.12
C LYS A 208 7.32 -7.95 -4.33
N GLY A 209 6.42 -7.92 -5.31
CA GLY A 209 6.51 -7.05 -6.48
C GLY A 209 6.48 -5.56 -6.12
N SER A 210 5.63 -5.16 -5.16
CA SER A 210 5.59 -3.79 -4.64
C SER A 210 6.93 -3.41 -3.99
N VAL A 211 7.48 -4.26 -3.14
CA VAL A 211 8.76 -4.00 -2.47
C VAL A 211 9.90 -3.84 -3.49
N LEU A 212 10.00 -4.74 -4.47
CA LEU A 212 11.01 -4.67 -5.53
C LEU A 212 10.87 -3.39 -6.38
N THR A 213 9.63 -3.05 -6.77
CA THR A 213 9.33 -1.83 -7.54
C THR A 213 9.69 -0.57 -6.75
N MET A 214 9.31 -0.49 -5.48
CA MET A 214 9.61 0.64 -4.61
C MET A 214 11.10 0.80 -4.35
N LEU A 215 11.84 -0.32 -4.26
CA LEU A 215 13.29 -0.28 -4.13
C LEU A 215 13.96 0.33 -5.37
N VAL A 216 13.55 -0.08 -6.57
CA VAL A 216 14.03 0.52 -7.83
C VAL A 216 13.69 2.01 -7.89
N THR A 217 12.43 2.36 -7.55
CA THR A 217 11.97 3.76 -7.50
C THR A 217 12.85 4.60 -6.58
N PHE A 218 13.10 4.12 -5.37
CA PHE A 218 13.91 4.83 -4.37
C PHE A 218 15.37 5.00 -4.82
N VAL A 219 16.00 3.92 -5.28
CA VAL A 219 17.40 3.93 -5.72
C VAL A 219 17.64 4.88 -6.89
N LEU A 220 16.64 5.07 -7.76
CA LEU A 220 16.74 6.01 -8.87
C LEU A 220 16.31 7.43 -8.46
N ALA A 221 15.14 7.59 -7.87
CA ALA A 221 14.57 8.92 -7.64
C ALA A 221 15.28 9.70 -6.53
N PHE A 222 15.68 9.03 -5.43
CA PHE A 222 16.28 9.70 -4.28
C PHE A 222 17.67 10.28 -4.59
N PRO A 223 18.66 9.51 -5.06
CA PRO A 223 19.99 10.06 -5.33
C PRO A 223 19.98 11.10 -6.44
N ILE A 224 19.28 10.82 -7.56
CA ILE A 224 19.23 11.73 -8.70
C ILE A 224 18.49 13.02 -8.32
N GLY A 225 17.35 12.91 -7.60
CA GLY A 225 16.57 14.05 -7.15
C GLY A 225 17.36 14.96 -6.19
N ILE A 226 18.09 14.37 -5.23
CA ILE A 226 18.91 15.14 -4.30
C ILE A 226 20.11 15.80 -5.01
N MET A 227 20.81 15.07 -5.89
CA MET A 227 21.92 15.66 -6.66
C MET A 227 21.43 16.81 -7.55
N ALA A 228 20.28 16.67 -8.20
CA ALA A 228 19.67 17.73 -8.98
C ALA A 228 19.30 18.95 -8.12
N ALA A 229 18.69 18.72 -6.94
CA ALA A 229 18.37 19.79 -6.00
C ALA A 229 19.60 20.55 -5.51
N LEU A 230 20.67 19.82 -5.14
CA LEU A 230 21.94 20.39 -4.72
C LEU A 230 22.59 21.21 -5.86
N TYR A 231 22.63 20.66 -7.07
CA TYR A 231 23.20 21.36 -8.21
C TYR A 231 22.43 22.65 -8.49
N LEU A 232 21.12 22.60 -8.58
CA LEU A 232 20.28 23.76 -8.91
C LEU A 232 20.36 24.88 -7.86
N GLU A 233 20.55 24.53 -6.58
CA GLU A 233 20.49 25.51 -5.49
C GLU A 233 21.86 26.06 -5.11
N GLU A 234 22.94 25.25 -5.14
CA GLU A 234 24.25 25.62 -4.66
C GLU A 234 25.28 25.91 -5.77
N TYR A 235 25.12 25.31 -6.96
CA TYR A 235 26.12 25.39 -8.02
C TYR A 235 25.62 26.01 -9.32
N ALA A 236 24.35 25.93 -9.63
CA ALA A 236 23.84 26.39 -10.91
C ALA A 236 23.93 27.92 -11.04
N PRO A 237 24.43 28.43 -12.16
CA PRO A 237 24.46 29.87 -12.41
C PRO A 237 23.04 30.41 -12.56
N LYS A 238 22.76 31.59 -12.02
CA LYS A 238 21.47 32.28 -12.16
C LYS A 238 21.33 32.84 -13.58
N ASN A 239 20.78 32.07 -14.48
CA ASN A 239 20.55 32.42 -15.87
C ASN A 239 19.24 31.86 -16.41
N ARG A 240 18.87 32.26 -17.65
CA ARG A 240 17.61 31.83 -18.29
C ARG A 240 17.47 30.29 -18.45
N TRP A 241 18.57 29.56 -18.54
CA TRP A 241 18.57 28.10 -18.65
C TRP A 241 18.24 27.46 -17.33
N THR A 242 18.77 27.96 -16.23
CA THR A 242 18.42 27.47 -14.87
C THR A 242 16.97 27.77 -14.55
N ASP A 243 16.48 28.99 -14.90
CA ASP A 243 15.06 29.34 -14.72
C ASP A 243 14.16 28.44 -15.56
N PHE A 244 14.55 28.15 -16.81
CA PHE A 244 13.80 27.21 -17.65
C PHE A 244 13.74 25.79 -17.06
N LEU A 245 14.86 25.27 -16.55
CA LEU A 245 14.91 23.96 -15.89
C LEU A 245 14.03 23.95 -14.63
N GLU A 246 14.05 25.00 -13.83
CA GLU A 246 13.20 25.12 -12.63
C GLU A 246 11.72 25.09 -12.99
N VAL A 247 11.30 25.88 -13.96
CA VAL A 247 9.91 25.90 -14.45
C VAL A 247 9.54 24.53 -15.02
N SER A 248 10.44 23.88 -15.75
CA SER A 248 10.20 22.55 -16.34
C SER A 248 9.99 21.49 -15.26
N ILE A 249 10.79 21.48 -14.19
CA ILE A 249 10.65 20.53 -13.06
C ILE A 249 9.33 20.78 -12.33
N ASN A 250 8.95 22.03 -12.09
CA ASN A 250 7.70 22.38 -11.45
C ASN A 250 6.49 21.95 -12.30
N ASN A 251 6.55 22.16 -13.62
CA ASN A 251 5.52 21.71 -14.56
C ASN A 251 5.43 20.17 -14.61
N LEU A 252 6.58 19.48 -14.59
CA LEU A 252 6.62 18.00 -14.60
C LEU A 252 5.97 17.42 -13.35
N ALA A 253 6.12 18.07 -12.19
CA ALA A 253 5.45 17.67 -10.95
C ALA A 253 3.90 17.79 -11.01
N ALA A 254 3.39 18.65 -11.89
CA ALA A 254 1.96 18.86 -12.11
C ALA A 254 1.35 17.93 -13.18
N VAL A 255 2.19 17.17 -13.92
CA VAL A 255 1.72 16.24 -14.95
C VAL A 255 0.90 15.11 -14.33
N PRO A 256 -0.28 14.77 -14.90
CA PRO A 256 -1.06 13.61 -14.46
C PRO A 256 -0.24 12.31 -14.53
N SER A 257 -0.34 11.47 -13.50
CA SER A 257 0.45 10.23 -13.39
C SER A 257 0.29 9.28 -14.59
N ILE A 258 -0.89 9.26 -15.19
CA ILE A 258 -1.19 8.45 -16.38
C ILE A 258 -0.24 8.75 -17.57
N ILE A 259 0.21 10.00 -17.71
CA ILE A 259 1.13 10.40 -18.79
C ILE A 259 2.49 9.70 -18.61
N PHE A 260 2.97 9.52 -17.38
CA PHE A 260 4.19 8.76 -17.11
C PHE A 260 4.02 7.29 -17.48
N GLY A 261 2.83 6.72 -17.28
CA GLY A 261 2.50 5.38 -17.76
C GLY A 261 2.56 5.26 -19.28
N LEU A 262 1.99 6.22 -20.01
CA LEU A 262 2.07 6.28 -21.47
C LEU A 262 3.51 6.45 -21.93
N LEU A 263 4.30 7.30 -21.27
CA LEU A 263 5.72 7.47 -21.58
C LEU A 263 6.48 6.17 -21.31
N GLY A 264 6.19 5.48 -20.21
CA GLY A 264 6.74 4.16 -19.92
C GLY A 264 6.38 3.13 -21.01
N LEU A 265 5.12 3.10 -21.43
CA LEU A 265 4.64 2.19 -22.46
C LEU A 265 5.34 2.45 -23.81
N PHE A 266 5.42 3.69 -24.26
CA PHE A 266 5.99 4.00 -25.58
C PHE A 266 7.52 3.96 -25.61
N PHE A 267 8.19 4.50 -24.60
CA PHE A 267 9.65 4.58 -24.59
C PHE A 267 10.32 3.38 -23.97
N LEU A 268 9.91 3.00 -22.73
CA LEU A 268 10.59 1.93 -22.01
C LEU A 268 10.28 0.55 -22.63
N MET A 269 9.04 0.32 -23.08
CA MET A 269 8.68 -0.94 -23.72
C MET A 269 9.32 -1.09 -25.09
N THR A 270 9.54 0.00 -25.83
CA THR A 270 10.25 -0.04 -27.11
C THR A 270 11.75 -0.26 -26.90
N ALA A 271 12.35 0.37 -25.89
CA ALA A 271 13.77 0.22 -25.58
C ALA A 271 14.09 -1.13 -24.92
N PHE A 272 13.19 -1.67 -24.11
CA PHE A 272 13.38 -2.89 -23.32
C PHE A 272 12.19 -3.85 -23.42
N PRO A 273 11.91 -4.41 -24.60
CA PRO A 273 10.70 -5.22 -24.84
C PRO A 273 10.66 -6.51 -24.00
N THR A 274 11.82 -7.03 -23.58
CA THR A 274 11.96 -8.23 -22.75
C THR A 274 11.65 -7.99 -21.26
N LEU A 275 11.60 -6.72 -20.80
CA LEU A 275 11.37 -6.36 -19.41
C LEU A 275 9.91 -5.95 -19.13
N ARG A 276 8.98 -6.32 -20.02
CA ARG A 276 7.55 -6.02 -19.82
C ARG A 276 7.04 -6.65 -18.52
N SER A 277 6.18 -5.92 -17.81
CA SER A 277 5.57 -6.37 -16.54
C SER A 277 6.59 -6.68 -15.43
N THR A 278 7.75 -6.02 -15.43
CA THR A 278 8.79 -6.25 -14.41
C THR A 278 8.89 -5.12 -13.41
N PRO A 279 9.38 -5.39 -12.18
CA PRO A 279 9.64 -4.37 -11.16
C PRO A 279 10.59 -3.26 -11.63
N VAL A 280 11.55 -3.55 -12.50
CA VAL A 280 12.49 -2.55 -13.05
C VAL A 280 11.75 -1.50 -13.86
N ILE A 281 10.93 -1.88 -14.82
CA ILE A 281 10.19 -0.92 -15.66
C ILE A 281 9.17 -0.13 -14.83
N ALA A 282 8.48 -0.81 -13.92
CA ALA A 282 7.57 -0.18 -12.99
C ALA A 282 8.30 0.87 -12.14
N GLY A 283 9.43 0.49 -11.55
CA GLY A 283 10.23 1.37 -10.70
C GLY A 283 10.82 2.56 -11.45
N ILE A 284 11.29 2.40 -12.70
CA ILE A 284 11.73 3.52 -13.54
C ILE A 284 10.58 4.48 -13.81
N THR A 285 9.40 3.96 -14.17
CA THR A 285 8.21 4.79 -14.45
C THR A 285 7.79 5.59 -13.22
N LEU A 286 7.74 4.97 -12.03
CA LEU A 286 7.43 5.65 -10.79
C LEU A 286 8.54 6.62 -10.36
N ALA A 287 9.81 6.31 -10.64
CA ALA A 287 10.94 7.21 -10.36
C ALA A 287 10.84 8.50 -11.16
N LEU A 288 10.50 8.43 -12.44
CA LEU A 288 10.30 9.61 -13.29
C LEU A 288 9.21 10.54 -12.74
N MET A 289 8.13 9.97 -12.21
CA MET A 289 7.03 10.71 -11.59
C MET A 289 7.41 11.31 -10.22
N THR A 290 8.19 10.58 -9.43
CA THR A 290 8.52 10.94 -8.04
C THR A 290 9.68 11.91 -7.95
N MET A 291 10.62 11.84 -8.90
CA MET A 291 11.84 12.66 -8.93
C MET A 291 11.59 14.18 -8.85
N PRO A 292 10.64 14.79 -9.60
CA PRO A 292 10.34 16.21 -9.50
C PRO A 292 9.94 16.65 -8.10
N VAL A 293 9.15 15.82 -7.39
CA VAL A 293 8.70 16.09 -6.02
C VAL A 293 9.89 16.11 -5.07
N ILE A 294 10.84 15.17 -5.23
CA ILE A 294 12.08 15.12 -4.43
C ILE A 294 12.97 16.31 -4.72
N VAL A 295 13.10 16.72 -5.99
CA VAL A 295 13.90 17.92 -6.36
C VAL A 295 13.32 19.17 -5.72
N ILE A 296 12.00 19.40 -5.83
CA ILE A 296 11.35 20.59 -5.27
C ILE A 296 11.50 20.64 -3.75
N SER A 297 11.23 19.53 -3.07
CA SER A 297 11.36 19.46 -1.62
C SER A 297 12.81 19.58 -1.16
N GLY A 298 13.75 18.99 -1.91
CA GLY A 298 15.18 19.10 -1.68
C GLY A 298 15.69 20.55 -1.78
N ARG A 299 15.28 21.25 -2.83
CA ARG A 299 15.61 22.68 -2.99
C ARG A 299 15.04 23.52 -1.84
N ASN A 300 13.80 23.30 -1.47
CA ASN A 300 13.18 24.02 -0.34
C ASN A 300 13.92 23.75 0.98
N ALA A 301 14.37 22.51 1.22
CA ALA A 301 15.15 22.15 2.39
C ALA A 301 16.54 22.83 2.39
N ILE A 302 17.21 22.92 1.24
CA ILE A 302 18.49 23.63 1.10
C ILE A 302 18.32 25.14 1.32
N LYS A 303 17.26 25.75 0.76
CA LYS A 303 16.95 27.18 0.95
C LYS A 303 16.67 27.53 2.41
N ALA A 304 16.12 26.59 3.17
CA ALA A 304 15.81 26.78 4.59
C ALA A 304 17.07 26.87 5.48
N VAL A 305 18.25 26.42 5.00
CA VAL A 305 19.51 26.52 5.75
C VAL A 305 19.96 27.98 5.78
N PRO A 306 20.16 28.59 6.97
CA PRO A 306 20.55 29.99 7.10
C PRO A 306 21.83 30.32 6.36
N PRO A 307 21.91 31.48 5.65
CA PRO A 307 23.15 31.92 4.95
C PRO A 307 24.35 32.05 5.88
N SER A 308 24.13 32.43 7.14
CA SER A 308 25.20 32.58 8.15
C SER A 308 26.02 31.31 8.38
N ILE A 309 25.42 30.12 8.17
CA ILE A 309 26.15 28.84 8.27
C ILE A 309 27.16 28.72 7.12
N ARG A 310 26.75 29.12 5.91
CA ARG A 310 27.64 29.14 4.74
C ARG A 310 28.76 30.12 4.92
N ASP A 311 28.42 31.35 5.32
CA ASP A 311 29.39 32.42 5.53
C ASP A 311 30.37 32.08 6.66
N GLY A 312 29.87 31.52 7.76
CA GLY A 312 30.72 31.09 8.88
C GLY A 312 31.70 29.99 8.51
N ALA A 313 31.26 29.00 7.73
CA ALA A 313 32.13 27.91 7.25
C ALA A 313 33.21 28.42 6.29
N LEU A 314 32.86 29.35 5.38
CA LEU A 314 33.83 30.00 4.49
C LEU A 314 34.84 30.83 5.28
N ALA A 315 34.42 31.57 6.32
CA ALA A 315 35.25 32.40 7.16
C ALA A 315 36.35 31.61 7.91
N VAL A 316 36.09 30.33 8.26
CA VAL A 316 37.09 29.45 8.86
C VAL A 316 37.93 28.69 7.83
N GLY A 317 37.77 29.00 6.54
CA GLY A 317 38.59 28.45 5.46
C GLY A 317 38.10 27.19 4.78
N ALA A 318 36.82 26.81 5.00
CA ALA A 318 36.23 25.67 4.29
C ALA A 318 36.10 25.98 2.79
N SER A 319 36.37 25.01 1.92
CA SER A 319 36.11 25.14 0.49
C SER A 319 34.57 25.09 0.22
N PRO A 320 34.08 25.68 -0.90
CA PRO A 320 32.65 25.64 -1.25
C PRO A 320 32.05 24.24 -1.22
N VAL A 321 32.79 23.23 -1.69
CA VAL A 321 32.37 21.84 -1.67
C VAL A 321 32.24 21.33 -0.21
N GLN A 322 33.16 21.66 0.66
CA GLN A 322 33.12 21.31 2.08
C GLN A 322 31.92 21.98 2.77
N VAL A 323 31.64 23.25 2.46
CA VAL A 323 30.45 23.95 2.97
C VAL A 323 29.18 23.18 2.63
N VAL A 324 29.04 22.80 1.36
CA VAL A 324 27.84 22.08 0.89
C VAL A 324 27.71 20.70 1.56
N PHE A 325 28.74 19.86 1.48
CA PHE A 325 28.64 18.47 1.93
C PHE A 325 28.74 18.28 3.45
N HIS A 326 29.48 19.16 4.15
CA HIS A 326 29.68 19.01 5.59
C HIS A 326 28.73 19.85 6.45
N HIS A 327 28.16 20.94 5.88
CA HIS A 327 27.29 21.84 6.63
C HIS A 327 25.89 21.94 6.05
N VAL A 328 25.72 22.26 4.75
CA VAL A 328 24.41 22.49 4.17
C VAL A 328 23.62 21.19 4.01
N LEU A 329 24.22 20.18 3.37
CA LEU A 329 23.54 18.89 3.10
C LEU A 329 23.08 18.17 4.38
N PRO A 330 23.89 18.05 5.45
CA PRO A 330 23.43 17.40 6.69
C PRO A 330 22.26 18.13 7.36
N LEU A 331 22.21 19.47 7.25
CA LEU A 331 21.11 20.28 7.80
C LEU A 331 19.85 20.24 6.93
N ALA A 332 19.99 20.14 5.63
CA ALA A 332 18.88 20.02 4.69
C ALA A 332 18.31 18.60 4.61
N LEU A 333 19.10 17.57 4.99
CA LEU A 333 18.76 16.16 4.84
C LEU A 333 17.41 15.78 5.47
N PRO A 334 17.04 16.22 6.68
CA PRO A 334 15.71 15.91 7.24
C PRO A 334 14.55 16.41 6.39
N GLY A 335 14.68 17.62 5.82
CA GLY A 335 13.69 18.18 4.90
C GLY A 335 13.61 17.42 3.57
N MET A 336 14.77 17.02 3.02
CA MET A 336 14.86 16.19 1.82
C MET A 336 14.22 14.82 2.03
N LEU A 337 14.49 14.17 3.17
CA LEU A 337 13.88 12.91 3.54
C LEU A 337 12.36 13.03 3.67
N THR A 338 11.86 14.12 4.25
CA THR A 338 10.42 14.36 4.35
C THR A 338 9.76 14.41 2.97
N GLY A 339 10.34 15.14 2.02
CA GLY A 339 9.83 15.17 0.65
C GLY A 339 9.90 13.80 -0.05
N THR A 340 10.97 13.07 0.19
CA THR A 340 11.13 11.70 -0.33
C THR A 340 10.07 10.75 0.23
N ILE A 341 9.79 10.81 1.54
CA ILE A 341 8.73 10.01 2.18
C ILE A 341 7.37 10.28 1.53
N ILE A 342 7.02 11.56 1.32
CA ILE A 342 5.76 11.95 0.67
C ILE A 342 5.72 11.41 -0.77
N GLY A 343 6.80 11.57 -1.53
CA GLY A 343 6.91 11.08 -2.90
C GLY A 343 6.78 9.56 -3.00
N MET A 344 7.45 8.81 -2.11
CA MET A 344 7.41 7.36 -2.07
C MET A 344 6.05 6.82 -1.62
N ALA A 345 5.42 7.47 -0.62
CA ALA A 345 4.07 7.11 -0.18
C ALA A 345 3.04 7.29 -1.31
N ARG A 346 3.18 8.37 -2.10
CA ARG A 346 2.37 8.58 -3.31
C ARG A 346 2.63 7.49 -4.35
N ALA A 347 3.90 7.20 -4.65
CA ALA A 347 4.28 6.18 -5.64
C ALA A 347 3.75 4.79 -5.28
N LEU A 348 3.72 4.39 -3.99
CA LEU A 348 3.20 3.10 -3.55
C LEU A 348 1.70 2.95 -3.85
N GLY A 349 0.92 4.04 -3.82
CA GLY A 349 -0.52 4.01 -4.11
C GLY A 349 -0.89 4.19 -5.58
N GLU A 350 0.07 4.44 -6.48
CA GLU A 350 -0.21 4.70 -7.89
C GLU A 350 -0.50 3.41 -8.66
N THR A 351 -1.68 3.36 -9.27
CA THR A 351 -2.18 2.20 -10.04
C THR A 351 -2.15 2.47 -11.55
N ALA A 352 -2.62 3.65 -11.99
CA ALA A 352 -2.84 3.94 -13.40
C ALA A 352 -1.59 3.82 -14.30
N PRO A 353 -0.41 4.38 -13.97
CA PRO A 353 0.77 4.22 -14.80
C PRO A 353 1.25 2.78 -14.87
N LEU A 354 1.06 1.99 -13.80
CA LEU A 354 1.52 0.62 -13.70
C LEU A 354 0.67 -0.34 -14.55
N ILE A 355 -0.64 -0.12 -14.59
CA ILE A 355 -1.54 -0.86 -15.49
C ILE A 355 -1.17 -0.61 -16.95
N LEU A 356 -0.87 0.64 -17.33
CA LEU A 356 -0.53 0.98 -18.71
C LEU A 356 0.75 0.32 -19.19
N ILE A 357 1.76 0.19 -18.35
CA ILE A 357 3.00 -0.54 -18.69
C ILE A 357 2.87 -2.06 -18.62
N GLY A 358 1.67 -2.57 -18.38
CA GLY A 358 1.35 -3.99 -18.47
C GLY A 358 1.55 -4.81 -17.20
N LEU A 359 1.66 -4.17 -16.03
CA LEU A 359 1.64 -4.88 -14.72
C LEU A 359 0.25 -5.47 -14.37
N ARG A 360 -0.67 -5.47 -15.31
CA ARG A 360 -1.98 -6.13 -15.25
C ARG A 360 -1.90 -7.65 -15.47
N ALA A 361 -0.75 -8.26 -15.44
CA ALA A 361 -0.65 -9.69 -15.65
C ALA A 361 -1.08 -10.46 -14.38
N PHE A 362 -1.84 -11.51 -14.58
CA PHE A 362 -2.05 -12.56 -13.58
C PHE A 362 -0.69 -13.19 -13.22
N VAL A 363 -0.32 -13.20 -11.96
CA VAL A 363 0.97 -13.67 -11.45
C VAL A 363 0.76 -14.73 -10.40
N ALA A 364 0.68 -15.98 -10.84
CA ALA A 364 0.45 -17.13 -9.95
C ALA A 364 1.66 -17.49 -9.08
N THR A 365 2.86 -16.99 -9.40
CA THR A 365 4.08 -17.26 -8.62
C THR A 365 4.77 -15.97 -8.22
N PRO A 366 5.33 -15.88 -7.00
CA PRO A 366 6.03 -14.67 -6.55
C PRO A 366 7.22 -14.36 -7.50
N PRO A 367 7.48 -13.07 -7.80
CA PRO A 367 8.62 -12.71 -8.62
C PRO A 367 9.94 -13.15 -7.97
N GLU A 368 10.85 -13.76 -8.72
CA GLU A 368 12.16 -14.20 -8.23
C GLU A 368 13.14 -13.04 -8.09
N GLY A 369 12.98 -11.99 -8.90
CA GLY A 369 13.87 -10.83 -8.90
C GLY A 369 13.29 -9.63 -9.63
N PHE A 370 14.15 -8.66 -9.90
CA PHE A 370 13.77 -7.38 -10.51
C PHE A 370 13.32 -7.47 -11.97
N THR A 371 13.70 -8.52 -12.67
CA THR A 371 13.44 -8.73 -14.10
C THR A 371 12.41 -9.81 -14.38
N SER A 372 11.88 -10.48 -13.36
CA SER A 372 10.79 -11.45 -13.49
C SER A 372 9.43 -10.73 -13.55
N ALA A 373 8.45 -11.38 -14.19
CA ALA A 373 7.08 -10.86 -14.23
C ALA A 373 6.53 -10.65 -12.81
N ALA A 374 5.89 -9.51 -12.60
CA ALA A 374 5.35 -9.14 -11.30
C ALA A 374 4.09 -8.29 -11.45
N THR A 375 3.28 -8.31 -10.42
CA THR A 375 2.25 -7.32 -10.14
C THR A 375 2.61 -6.57 -8.87
N VAL A 376 1.83 -5.54 -8.51
CA VAL A 376 2.00 -4.78 -7.27
C VAL A 376 0.67 -4.68 -6.56
N LEU A 377 0.69 -4.47 -5.23
CA LEU A 377 -0.52 -4.46 -4.40
C LEU A 377 -1.64 -3.53 -4.93
N PRO A 378 -1.38 -2.26 -5.32
CA PRO A 378 -2.45 -1.41 -5.84
C PRO A 378 -3.08 -1.93 -7.13
N VAL A 379 -2.28 -2.55 -8.01
CA VAL A 379 -2.78 -3.15 -9.25
C VAL A 379 -3.58 -4.42 -8.95
N GLN A 380 -3.10 -5.26 -8.04
CA GLN A 380 -3.82 -6.47 -7.61
C GLN A 380 -5.18 -6.13 -7.01
N ILE A 381 -5.23 -5.15 -6.10
CA ILE A 381 -6.46 -4.63 -5.51
C ILE A 381 -7.44 -4.15 -6.60
N PHE A 382 -6.92 -3.41 -7.59
CA PHE A 382 -7.74 -2.93 -8.71
C PHE A 382 -8.31 -4.09 -9.53
N LEU A 383 -7.48 -5.11 -9.84
CA LEU A 383 -7.92 -6.28 -10.60
C LEU A 383 -9.01 -7.06 -9.87
N TRP A 384 -8.81 -7.33 -8.58
CA TRP A 384 -9.79 -8.04 -7.76
C TRP A 384 -11.09 -7.25 -7.56
N SER A 385 -11.02 -5.90 -7.51
CA SER A 385 -12.22 -5.07 -7.44
C SER A 385 -13.06 -5.06 -8.71
N ASP A 386 -12.49 -5.47 -9.85
CA ASP A 386 -13.13 -5.56 -11.16
C ASP A 386 -13.63 -7.00 -11.47
N GLU A 387 -13.34 -7.97 -10.58
CA GLU A 387 -13.79 -9.35 -10.72
C GLU A 387 -15.29 -9.48 -10.43
N ILE A 388 -15.94 -10.40 -11.17
CA ILE A 388 -17.39 -10.65 -11.06
C ILE A 388 -17.72 -11.46 -9.81
N ASP A 389 -16.81 -12.33 -9.39
CA ASP A 389 -16.97 -13.18 -8.23
C ASP A 389 -16.91 -12.35 -6.93
N ARG A 390 -17.99 -12.44 -6.17
CA ARG A 390 -18.15 -11.71 -4.89
C ARG A 390 -17.12 -12.07 -3.83
N GLY A 391 -16.56 -13.27 -3.87
CA GLY A 391 -15.49 -13.67 -2.97
C GLY A 391 -14.26 -12.77 -3.06
N PHE A 392 -14.02 -12.10 -4.21
CA PHE A 392 -12.96 -11.12 -4.34
C PHE A 392 -13.25 -9.78 -3.65
N VAL A 393 -14.49 -9.46 -3.28
CA VAL A 393 -14.81 -8.21 -2.53
C VAL A 393 -14.16 -8.24 -1.15
N GLU A 394 -14.28 -9.36 -0.44
CA GLU A 394 -13.66 -9.57 0.87
C GLU A 394 -12.13 -9.60 0.75
N ARG A 395 -11.60 -10.35 -0.23
CA ARG A 395 -10.15 -10.41 -0.51
C ARG A 395 -9.57 -9.04 -0.89
N THR A 396 -10.28 -8.25 -1.69
CA THR A 396 -9.92 -6.87 -2.02
C THR A 396 -9.83 -6.01 -0.75
N SER A 397 -10.84 -6.09 0.12
CA SER A 397 -10.86 -5.34 1.37
C SER A 397 -9.70 -5.74 2.30
N ALA A 398 -9.40 -7.03 2.41
CA ALA A 398 -8.25 -7.53 3.16
C ALA A 398 -6.91 -7.04 2.54
N ALA A 399 -6.78 -7.08 1.22
CA ALA A 399 -5.58 -6.59 0.53
C ALA A 399 -5.37 -5.08 0.73
N ILE A 400 -6.44 -4.28 0.78
CA ILE A 400 -6.36 -2.85 1.09
C ILE A 400 -5.87 -2.64 2.53
N ILE A 401 -6.34 -3.42 3.50
CA ILE A 401 -5.83 -3.36 4.89
C ILE A 401 -4.32 -3.64 4.90
N VAL A 402 -3.86 -4.67 4.19
CA VAL A 402 -2.43 -4.97 4.10
C VAL A 402 -1.67 -3.83 3.43
N LEU A 403 -2.17 -3.23 2.35
CA LEU A 403 -1.55 -2.07 1.70
C LEU A 403 -1.42 -0.89 2.66
N LEU A 404 -2.46 -0.61 3.47
CA LEU A 404 -2.42 0.45 4.48
C LEU A 404 -1.39 0.15 5.58
N ILE A 405 -1.29 -1.10 6.03
CA ILE A 405 -0.27 -1.52 7.01
C ILE A 405 1.13 -1.33 6.42
N VAL A 406 1.36 -1.76 5.18
CA VAL A 406 2.65 -1.59 4.48
C VAL A 406 3.01 -0.11 4.35
N LEU A 407 2.05 0.74 3.95
CA LEU A 407 2.22 2.18 3.87
C LEU A 407 2.58 2.79 5.23
N LEU A 408 1.89 2.38 6.28
CA LEU A 408 2.14 2.85 7.65
C LEU A 408 3.54 2.43 8.14
N LEU A 409 3.93 1.18 7.90
CA LEU A 409 5.25 0.66 8.25
C LEU A 409 6.35 1.39 7.48
N MET A 410 6.20 1.56 6.18
CA MET A 410 7.15 2.31 5.34
C MET A 410 7.31 3.75 5.83
N ASN A 411 6.20 4.45 6.08
CA ASN A 411 6.23 5.81 6.61
C ASN A 411 6.84 5.86 8.03
N GLY A 412 6.53 4.89 8.88
CA GLY A 412 7.10 4.78 10.23
C GLY A 412 8.62 4.62 10.21
N VAL A 413 9.14 3.71 9.38
CA VAL A 413 10.58 3.51 9.18
C VAL A 413 11.23 4.78 8.64
N ALA A 414 10.62 5.42 7.66
CA ALA A 414 11.13 6.64 7.04
C ALA A 414 11.17 7.82 8.04
N ILE A 415 10.13 7.99 8.88
CA ILE A 415 10.09 9.00 9.94
C ILE A 415 11.15 8.69 11.01
N TYR A 416 11.31 7.43 11.39
CA TYR A 416 12.36 7.03 12.33
C TYR A 416 13.76 7.38 11.81
N LEU A 417 14.04 7.07 10.53
CA LEU A 417 15.30 7.42 9.89
C LEU A 417 15.49 8.94 9.84
N ARG A 418 14.45 9.69 9.45
CA ARG A 418 14.49 11.16 9.45
C ARG A 418 14.87 11.70 10.82
N ASN A 419 14.19 11.27 11.89
CA ASN A 419 14.46 11.74 13.26
C ASN A 419 15.85 11.36 13.75
N LYS A 420 16.38 10.20 13.33
CA LYS A 420 17.75 9.79 13.65
C LYS A 420 18.82 10.68 13.00
N PHE A 421 18.53 11.21 11.80
CA PHE A 421 19.43 12.11 11.08
C PHE A 421 19.15 13.59 11.37
N GLU A 422 18.07 13.91 12.07
CA GLU A 422 17.75 15.28 12.50
C GLU A 422 18.72 15.72 13.60
N LYS A 423 19.57 16.68 13.28
CA LYS A 423 20.46 17.35 14.25
C LYS A 423 19.74 18.60 14.73
N SER A 424 19.20 18.57 15.96
CA SER A 424 18.76 19.79 16.64
C SER A 424 19.99 20.57 17.14
N TRP A 425 19.99 21.84 16.86
CA TRP A 425 21.00 22.82 17.35
C TRP A 425 20.43 23.55 18.54
#